data_a501d7376fc94a5e12f5a62d839b6760
#
_entry.id   a501d7376fc94a5e12f5a62d839b6760
#
_cell.length_a   1.000
_cell.length_b   1.000
_cell.length_c   1.000
_cell.angle_alpha   90.00
_cell.angle_beta   90.00
_cell.angle_gamma   90.00
#
_symmetry.space_group_name_H-M   'P 1'
#
loop_
_entity.id
_entity.type
_entity.pdbx_description
1 polymer ?
#
loop_
_entity_poly.entity_id
_entity_poly.type
_entity_poly.pdbx_seq_one_letter_code
_entity_poly.pdbx_strand_id
1 'polypeptide(L)'
;VYLFMAGESVKQIDGLDKKEMYRRAAYWANEVIASHKHDLNESYEEIFINMIRDQYDTQFHESMWEAEFLGDRTSATDWTNGRIGDLIGLRSQSRTTNYSEWACNYSYGYYNGSYTLWQLYWENDRTADETASAKVIDKRLTWNLPGYNYRGMNNQKISYKNKAGETVTRYLQQTQSMFKTPWVYNNNFAMPDIEGLDQTIENAFDPADLVYDPTVMCAVRNAGKWRRETVYEKQMSAKSLYTTINFPILRYADVLLMYAEAINEYAEAPDDQAKEAIREIRKRAGVKTNESLLGDYRSFRDLVRNERGRELAFEGLRKWDLIRWGTFVEKMHNAGTNQPTENKYRNVSYTNYASANYANVTARHIYLPIPTKELAVN
;
A
#
# COMPACT_ATOMS: atom_id res chain seq x y z
N VAL A 1 -3.83 8.90 18.75
CA VAL A 1 -4.70 8.77 19.92
C VAL A 1 -5.88 9.73 19.81
N TYR A 2 -5.68 11.06 19.80
CA TYR A 2 -6.77 12.05 19.83
C TYR A 2 -7.77 11.93 18.67
N LEU A 3 -7.32 11.61 17.44
CA LEU A 3 -8.22 11.34 16.32
C LEU A 3 -9.15 10.15 16.59
N PHE A 4 -8.64 9.11 17.26
CA PHE A 4 -9.47 7.98 17.67
C PHE A 4 -10.47 8.39 18.76
N MET A 5 -10.05 9.18 19.74
CA MET A 5 -10.94 9.67 20.79
C MET A 5 -12.05 10.58 20.24
N ALA A 6 -11.79 11.33 19.16
CA ALA A 6 -12.79 12.12 18.46
C ALA A 6 -13.75 11.29 17.59
N GLY A 7 -13.45 10.00 17.37
CA GLY A 7 -14.18 9.14 16.43
C GLY A 7 -15.61 8.80 16.88
N GLU A 8 -16.47 8.51 15.88
CA GLU A 8 -17.88 8.18 16.10
C GLU A 8 -18.10 6.85 16.85
N SER A 9 -17.15 5.92 16.72
CA SER A 9 -17.27 4.57 17.31
C SER A 9 -16.82 4.49 18.76
N VAL A 10 -16.15 5.50 19.25
CA VAL A 10 -15.75 5.55 20.65
C VAL A 10 -16.98 5.92 21.47
N LYS A 11 -17.41 5.07 22.39
CA LYS A 11 -18.42 5.46 23.39
C LYS A 11 -17.92 6.73 24.04
N GLN A 12 -18.74 7.76 24.03
CA GLN A 12 -18.39 8.99 24.71
C GLN A 12 -18.07 8.67 26.16
N ILE A 13 -16.85 8.95 26.54
CA ILE A 13 -16.51 9.08 27.95
C ILE A 13 -17.19 10.36 28.39
N ASP A 14 -17.98 10.29 29.47
CA ASP A 14 -18.68 11.45 30.00
C ASP A 14 -17.73 12.64 30.14
N GLY A 15 -18.09 13.78 29.49
CA GLY A 15 -17.27 14.97 29.48
C GLY A 15 -16.19 15.06 28.41
N LEU A 16 -16.09 14.08 27.48
CA LEU A 16 -15.15 14.17 26.35
C LEU A 16 -15.74 15.03 25.23
N ASP A 17 -15.14 16.19 24.99
CA ASP A 17 -15.48 17.04 23.86
C ASP A 17 -14.73 16.57 22.59
N LYS A 18 -15.46 16.08 21.59
CA LYS A 18 -14.91 15.63 20.31
C LYS A 18 -14.16 16.75 19.60
N LYS A 19 -14.70 17.96 19.64
CA LYS A 19 -14.07 19.14 19.00
C LYS A 19 -12.71 19.44 19.63
N GLU A 20 -12.62 19.34 20.96
CA GLU A 20 -11.35 19.48 21.68
C GLU A 20 -10.36 18.35 21.32
N MET A 21 -10.84 17.13 21.09
CA MET A 21 -9.95 16.04 20.64
C MET A 21 -9.39 16.29 19.25
N TYR A 22 -10.20 16.80 18.31
CA TYR A 22 -9.70 17.23 17.00
C TYR A 22 -8.68 18.37 17.12
N ARG A 23 -8.95 19.37 17.97
CA ARG A 23 -8.00 20.46 18.23
C ARG A 23 -6.65 19.93 18.74
N ARG A 24 -6.66 18.99 19.69
CA ARG A 24 -5.43 18.37 20.21
C ARG A 24 -4.72 17.53 19.16
N ALA A 25 -5.45 16.82 18.33
CA ALA A 25 -4.87 16.06 17.22
C ALA A 25 -4.16 17.00 16.23
N ALA A 26 -4.81 18.10 15.85
CA ALA A 26 -4.20 19.11 14.99
C ALA A 26 -2.95 19.74 15.63
N TYR A 27 -3.03 20.09 16.92
CA TYR A 27 -1.91 20.66 17.65
C TYR A 27 -0.67 19.73 17.60
N TRP A 28 -0.81 18.47 18.00
CA TRP A 28 0.33 17.56 18.04
C TRP A 28 0.88 17.20 16.66
N ALA A 29 0.01 17.08 15.65
CA ALA A 29 0.46 16.89 14.28
C ALA A 29 1.23 18.13 13.78
N ASN A 30 0.75 19.33 14.10
CA ASN A 30 1.44 20.57 13.78
C ASN A 30 2.81 20.70 14.47
N GLU A 31 2.94 20.28 15.74
CA GLU A 31 4.24 20.28 16.43
C GLU A 31 5.29 19.44 15.67
N VAL A 32 4.87 18.31 15.10
CA VAL A 32 5.76 17.49 14.26
C VAL A 32 6.10 18.23 12.97
N ILE A 33 5.11 18.79 12.28
CA ILE A 33 5.31 19.52 11.02
C ILE A 33 6.23 20.73 11.25
N ALA A 34 5.94 21.54 12.27
CA ALA A 34 6.72 22.73 12.61
C ALA A 34 8.14 22.42 13.11
N SER A 35 8.43 21.19 13.50
CA SER A 35 9.77 20.79 13.90
C SER A 35 10.76 20.76 12.73
N HIS A 36 10.27 20.64 11.48
CA HIS A 36 11.07 20.50 10.26
C HIS A 36 12.12 19.38 10.33
N LYS A 37 11.85 18.34 11.13
CA LYS A 37 12.75 17.17 11.27
C LYS A 37 12.38 16.02 10.34
N HIS A 38 11.23 16.10 9.73
CA HIS A 38 10.67 15.08 8.87
C HIS A 38 10.20 15.72 7.56
N ASP A 39 10.34 14.99 6.48
CA ASP A 39 9.87 15.41 5.16
C ASP A 39 9.34 14.20 4.38
N LEU A 40 8.61 14.45 3.29
CA LEU A 40 8.22 13.40 2.37
C LEU A 40 9.41 12.99 1.51
N ASN A 41 9.65 11.69 1.39
CA ASN A 41 10.62 11.19 0.42
C ASN A 41 10.21 11.59 -1.00
N GLU A 42 11.15 11.88 -1.86
CA GLU A 42 10.89 12.27 -3.26
C GLU A 42 10.17 11.17 -4.05
N SER A 43 10.48 9.89 -3.73
CA SER A 43 9.83 8.72 -4.32
C SER A 43 8.99 7.99 -3.27
N TYR A 44 7.74 7.70 -3.65
CA TYR A 44 6.85 6.90 -2.81
C TYR A 44 7.37 5.48 -2.60
N GLU A 45 7.97 4.88 -3.62
CA GLU A 45 8.49 3.53 -3.59
C GLU A 45 9.70 3.38 -2.65
N GLU A 46 10.56 4.39 -2.61
CA GLU A 46 11.82 4.34 -1.88
C GLU A 46 11.62 4.17 -0.38
N ILE A 47 10.52 4.66 0.17
CA ILE A 47 10.14 4.45 1.56
C ILE A 47 10.05 2.95 1.88
N PHE A 48 9.36 2.21 1.02
CA PHE A 48 9.13 0.77 1.21
C PHE A 48 10.33 -0.06 0.78
N ILE A 49 11.09 0.40 -0.21
CA ILE A 49 12.36 -0.19 -0.60
C ILE A 49 13.36 -0.14 0.57
N ASN A 50 13.43 0.96 1.29
CA ASN A 50 14.27 1.09 2.48
C ASN A 50 13.85 0.10 3.57
N MET A 51 12.55 -0.03 3.85
CA MET A 51 12.04 -1.01 4.82
C MET A 51 12.34 -2.45 4.39
N ILE A 52 12.21 -2.76 3.08
CA ILE A 52 12.53 -4.09 2.54
C ILE A 52 14.02 -4.39 2.65
N ARG A 53 14.87 -3.37 2.50
CA ARG A 53 16.33 -3.47 2.63
C ARG A 53 16.82 -3.49 4.06
N ASP A 54 15.95 -3.30 5.03
CA ASP A 54 16.33 -3.07 6.43
C ASP A 54 17.29 -1.86 6.56
N GLN A 55 16.90 -0.75 5.95
CA GLN A 55 17.64 0.49 5.93
C GLN A 55 16.79 1.64 6.46
N TYR A 56 17.35 2.41 7.38
CA TYR A 56 16.65 3.60 7.89
C TYR A 56 16.71 4.75 6.88
N ASP A 57 15.61 5.47 6.76
CA ASP A 57 15.55 6.73 6.03
C ASP A 57 16.23 7.83 6.86
N THR A 58 17.52 8.06 6.59
CA THR A 58 18.32 9.09 7.27
C THR A 58 18.29 10.44 6.59
N GLN A 59 17.69 10.56 5.42
CA GLN A 59 17.62 11.79 4.65
C GLN A 59 16.34 12.57 4.91
N PHE A 60 15.19 11.92 4.77
CA PHE A 60 13.87 12.55 4.90
C PHE A 60 13.23 12.28 6.25
N HIS A 61 13.64 11.20 6.92
CA HIS A 61 13.02 10.72 8.15
C HIS A 61 11.50 10.56 8.03
N GLU A 62 11.03 10.16 6.83
CA GLU A 62 9.60 9.95 6.59
C GLU A 62 9.06 8.77 7.41
N SER A 63 9.83 7.69 7.50
CA SER A 63 9.52 6.62 8.44
C SER A 63 9.92 7.06 9.85
N MET A 64 8.93 7.27 10.70
CA MET A 64 9.12 7.82 12.04
C MET A 64 9.17 6.74 13.11
N TRP A 65 8.42 5.65 12.91
CA TRP A 65 8.38 4.53 13.83
C TRP A 65 8.02 3.25 13.09
N GLU A 66 8.88 2.24 13.24
CA GLU A 66 8.74 0.93 12.61
C GLU A 66 8.74 -0.20 13.64
N ALA A 67 8.03 -1.27 13.33
CA ALA A 67 8.24 -2.56 13.97
C ALA A 67 9.33 -3.30 13.18
N GLU A 68 10.43 -3.62 13.85
CA GLU A 68 11.57 -4.29 13.26
C GLU A 68 11.48 -5.81 13.44
N PHE A 69 12.02 -6.54 12.47
CA PHE A 69 12.07 -7.99 12.48
C PHE A 69 13.46 -8.49 12.14
N LEU A 70 14.00 -9.38 12.98
CA LEU A 70 15.34 -9.92 12.80
C LEU A 70 15.46 -10.85 11.58
N GLY A 71 14.41 -11.57 11.23
CA GLY A 71 14.40 -12.48 10.08
C GLY A 71 15.34 -13.69 10.24
N ASP A 72 15.94 -13.90 11.40
CA ASP A 72 16.82 -15.03 11.67
C ASP A 72 16.04 -16.35 11.74
N ARG A 73 16.66 -17.41 11.30
CA ARG A 73 16.05 -18.74 11.11
C ARG A 73 16.66 -19.81 11.96
N THR A 74 17.51 -19.47 12.86
CA THR A 74 18.20 -20.47 13.67
C THR A 74 17.28 -21.17 14.66
N SER A 75 16.14 -20.55 14.99
CA SER A 75 15.15 -21.11 15.89
C SER A 75 13.73 -21.12 15.31
N ALA A 76 13.06 -22.26 15.34
CA ALA A 76 11.66 -22.42 14.91
C ALA A 76 10.66 -21.73 15.87
N THR A 77 11.13 -21.22 16.99
CA THR A 77 10.31 -20.60 18.04
C THR A 77 10.48 -19.09 18.12
N ASP A 78 11.22 -18.48 17.18
CA ASP A 78 11.57 -17.07 17.26
C ASP A 78 10.38 -16.16 16.91
N TRP A 79 9.91 -15.49 17.92
CA TRP A 79 8.92 -14.41 17.85
C TRP A 79 9.44 -13.15 17.17
N THR A 80 10.71 -13.13 16.81
CA THR A 80 11.43 -12.01 16.18
C THR A 80 11.32 -12.00 14.67
N ASN A 81 10.76 -13.05 14.07
CA ASN A 81 10.65 -13.20 12.63
C ASN A 81 9.39 -12.57 12.06
N GLY A 82 9.56 -11.67 11.08
CA GLY A 82 8.45 -11.09 10.33
C GLY A 82 7.87 -12.02 9.28
N ARG A 83 6.62 -11.77 8.91
CA ARG A 83 5.91 -12.43 7.80
C ARG A 83 5.41 -11.42 6.76
N ILE A 84 5.86 -10.18 6.87
CA ILE A 84 5.61 -9.14 5.86
C ILE A 84 6.38 -9.54 4.59
N GLY A 85 5.79 -9.32 3.43
CA GLY A 85 6.34 -9.79 2.16
C GLY A 85 6.02 -11.25 1.83
N ASP A 86 5.90 -12.13 2.82
CA ASP A 86 5.47 -13.51 2.60
C ASP A 86 3.93 -13.61 2.50
N LEU A 87 3.22 -13.10 3.48
CA LEU A 87 1.75 -13.12 3.50
C LEU A 87 1.17 -11.96 2.69
N ILE A 88 1.78 -10.78 2.80
CA ILE A 88 1.38 -9.54 2.15
C ILE A 88 2.49 -9.16 1.18
N GLY A 89 2.38 -9.53 -0.08
CA GLY A 89 3.40 -9.27 -1.10
C GLY A 89 2.96 -9.81 -2.45
N LEU A 90 3.80 -9.67 -3.45
CA LEU A 90 3.55 -10.26 -4.75
C LEU A 90 3.76 -11.77 -4.69
N ARG A 91 2.76 -12.51 -5.19
CA ARG A 91 2.85 -13.97 -5.21
C ARG A 91 4.06 -14.43 -5.99
N SER A 92 4.88 -15.27 -5.36
CA SER A 92 6.01 -15.97 -5.98
C SER A 92 6.03 -17.41 -5.51
N GLN A 93 6.05 -18.34 -6.46
CA GLN A 93 6.06 -19.77 -6.15
C GLN A 93 7.44 -20.41 -6.35
N SER A 94 8.46 -19.62 -6.62
CA SER A 94 9.79 -20.13 -6.84
C SER A 94 10.41 -20.61 -5.53
N ARG A 95 10.51 -21.93 -5.38
CA ARG A 95 11.23 -22.58 -4.28
C ARG A 95 12.58 -23.15 -4.76
N THR A 96 13.16 -22.58 -5.79
CA THR A 96 14.43 -23.13 -6.31
C THR A 96 15.57 -22.85 -5.37
N THR A 97 16.50 -23.81 -5.31
CA THR A 97 17.68 -23.74 -4.44
C THR A 97 18.81 -22.88 -5.04
N ASN A 98 18.66 -22.49 -6.30
CA ASN A 98 19.68 -21.71 -7.00
C ASN A 98 19.27 -20.25 -6.98
N TYR A 99 19.85 -19.51 -6.05
CA TYR A 99 19.65 -18.07 -5.90
C TYR A 99 20.44 -17.32 -6.96
N SER A 100 19.74 -16.48 -7.68
CA SER A 100 20.35 -15.32 -8.29
C SER A 100 19.88 -14.08 -7.52
N GLU A 101 20.69 -13.08 -7.43
CA GLU A 101 20.34 -11.77 -6.83
C GLU A 101 19.11 -11.10 -7.48
N TRP A 102 18.60 -11.70 -8.54
CA TRP A 102 17.47 -11.24 -9.36
C TRP A 102 16.22 -12.11 -9.20
N ALA A 103 16.26 -13.13 -8.36
CA ALA A 103 15.09 -13.94 -8.08
C ALA A 103 14.21 -13.24 -7.04
N CYS A 104 12.91 -13.46 -7.10
CA CYS A 104 12.04 -13.13 -5.98
C CYS A 104 12.03 -14.25 -4.98
N ASN A 105 12.09 -13.89 -3.72
CA ASN A 105 11.89 -14.81 -2.63
C ASN A 105 10.44 -15.33 -2.62
N TYR A 106 10.25 -16.51 -2.03
CA TYR A 106 8.93 -17.13 -1.95
C TYR A 106 7.95 -16.23 -1.20
N SER A 107 6.77 -16.07 -1.79
CA SER A 107 5.66 -15.33 -1.20
C SER A 107 4.33 -15.99 -1.54
N TYR A 108 3.48 -16.20 -0.56
CA TYR A 108 2.13 -16.68 -0.79
C TYR A 108 1.23 -15.63 -1.42
N GLY A 109 1.42 -14.34 -1.10
CA GLY A 109 0.60 -13.26 -1.63
C GLY A 109 -0.88 -13.47 -1.30
N TYR A 110 -1.24 -13.76 -0.05
CA TYR A 110 -2.62 -14.02 0.34
C TYR A 110 -3.49 -12.78 0.34
N TYR A 111 -2.89 -11.61 0.53
CA TYR A 111 -3.61 -10.36 0.58
C TYR A 111 -3.69 -9.71 -0.79
N ASN A 112 -4.92 -9.34 -1.16
CA ASN A 112 -5.20 -8.73 -2.44
C ASN A 112 -5.88 -7.39 -2.24
N GLY A 113 -5.63 -6.46 -3.15
CA GLY A 113 -6.35 -5.20 -3.19
C GLY A 113 -7.81 -5.42 -3.61
N SER A 114 -8.71 -4.69 -2.97
CA SER A 114 -10.11 -4.67 -3.38
C SER A 114 -10.31 -3.85 -4.66
N TYR A 115 -11.40 -4.10 -5.37
CA TYR A 115 -11.80 -3.26 -6.50
C TYR A 115 -11.99 -1.79 -6.08
N THR A 116 -12.56 -1.56 -4.89
CA THR A 116 -12.73 -0.21 -4.33
C THR A 116 -11.40 0.52 -4.15
N LEU A 117 -10.34 -0.17 -3.68
CA LEU A 117 -9.01 0.43 -3.59
C LEU A 117 -8.45 0.79 -4.96
N TRP A 118 -8.64 -0.10 -5.94
CA TRP A 118 -8.22 0.19 -7.31
C TRP A 118 -8.96 1.41 -7.88
N GLN A 119 -10.28 1.51 -7.67
CA GLN A 119 -11.06 2.68 -8.08
C GLN A 119 -10.55 3.98 -7.45
N LEU A 120 -10.18 3.96 -6.16
CA LEU A 120 -9.61 5.13 -5.50
C LEU A 120 -8.38 5.68 -6.22
N TYR A 121 -7.50 4.81 -6.72
CA TYR A 121 -6.34 5.24 -7.50
C TYR A 121 -6.73 5.68 -8.90
N TRP A 122 -7.64 4.98 -9.53
CA TRP A 122 -8.02 5.25 -10.90
C TRP A 122 -8.80 6.55 -11.02
N GLU A 123 -9.80 6.75 -10.20
CA GLU A 123 -10.64 7.95 -10.20
C GLU A 123 -9.88 9.15 -9.62
N ASN A 124 -9.17 8.96 -8.55
CA ASN A 124 -8.23 9.88 -7.89
C ASN A 124 -8.68 11.34 -7.85
N ASP A 125 -9.99 11.58 -7.62
CA ASP A 125 -10.60 12.91 -7.52
C ASP A 125 -10.25 13.82 -8.72
N ARG A 126 -10.20 13.23 -9.92
CA ARG A 126 -9.83 13.91 -11.17
C ARG A 126 -10.88 14.92 -11.59
N THR A 127 -10.42 15.93 -12.31
CA THR A 127 -11.34 16.81 -13.06
C THR A 127 -11.90 16.08 -14.27
N ALA A 128 -13.00 16.58 -14.84
CA ALA A 128 -13.61 16.01 -16.05
C ALA A 128 -12.62 15.94 -17.22
N ASP A 129 -11.75 16.93 -17.36
CA ASP A 129 -10.74 17.01 -18.43
C ASP A 129 -9.63 15.95 -18.23
N GLU A 130 -9.27 15.66 -16.98
CA GLU A 130 -8.28 14.62 -16.66
C GLU A 130 -8.84 13.21 -16.83
N THR A 131 -10.15 13.02 -16.66
CA THR A 131 -10.81 11.73 -16.89
C THR A 131 -10.85 11.39 -18.38
N ALA A 132 -10.94 12.38 -19.24
CA ALA A 132 -10.92 12.21 -20.70
C ALA A 132 -9.52 11.85 -21.23
N SER A 133 -8.46 12.21 -20.52
CA SER A 133 -7.09 11.85 -20.88
C SER A 133 -6.60 10.73 -19.97
N ALA A 134 -6.75 9.48 -20.36
CA ALA A 134 -6.34 8.28 -19.62
C ALA A 134 -4.83 8.16 -19.31
N LYS A 135 -4.07 9.25 -19.42
CA LYS A 135 -2.61 9.26 -19.36
C LYS A 135 -1.99 9.58 -18.00
N VAL A 136 -2.75 10.12 -17.06
CA VAL A 136 -2.19 10.45 -15.73
C VAL A 136 -2.54 9.33 -14.77
N ILE A 137 -1.55 8.51 -14.45
CA ILE A 137 -1.69 7.39 -13.52
C ILE A 137 -1.08 7.80 -12.18
N ASP A 138 -1.80 7.53 -11.11
CA ASP A 138 -1.25 7.63 -9.76
C ASP A 138 -0.09 6.61 -9.62
N LYS A 139 1.14 7.07 -9.39
CA LYS A 139 2.32 6.22 -9.29
C LYS A 139 2.17 5.17 -8.19
N ARG A 140 1.42 5.47 -7.14
CA ARG A 140 1.14 4.53 -6.05
C ARG A 140 0.32 3.33 -6.51
N LEU A 141 -0.51 3.46 -7.56
CA LEU A 141 -1.25 2.34 -8.13
C LEU A 141 -0.30 1.25 -8.66
N THR A 142 0.69 1.65 -9.45
CA THR A 142 1.64 0.72 -10.06
C THR A 142 2.52 0.02 -9.03
N TRP A 143 2.83 0.70 -7.93
CA TRP A 143 3.57 0.12 -6.82
C TRP A 143 2.70 -0.78 -5.93
N ASN A 144 1.54 -0.30 -5.49
CA ASN A 144 0.70 -0.98 -4.51
C ASN A 144 -0.13 -2.12 -5.10
N LEU A 145 -0.58 -1.96 -6.34
CA LEU A 145 -1.43 -2.92 -7.05
C LEU A 145 -0.87 -3.22 -8.45
N PRO A 146 0.34 -3.77 -8.54
CA PRO A 146 0.94 -4.07 -9.84
C PRO A 146 0.10 -5.09 -10.60
N GLY A 147 0.09 -4.96 -11.92
CA GLY A 147 -0.63 -5.86 -12.81
C GLY A 147 0.08 -7.16 -13.12
N TYR A 148 0.99 -7.60 -12.26
CA TYR A 148 1.77 -8.81 -12.47
C TYR A 148 2.03 -9.58 -11.17
N ASN A 149 2.34 -10.85 -11.32
CA ASN A 149 2.88 -11.74 -10.29
C ASN A 149 4.21 -12.30 -10.78
N TYR A 150 4.99 -12.84 -9.85
CA TYR A 150 6.18 -13.62 -10.23
C TYR A 150 5.79 -15.05 -10.55
N ARG A 151 6.26 -15.54 -11.69
CA ARG A 151 6.26 -16.94 -12.01
C ARG A 151 7.62 -17.53 -11.61
N GLY A 152 7.68 -18.84 -11.39
CA GLY A 152 8.92 -19.54 -11.06
C GLY A 152 10.09 -19.10 -11.93
N MET A 153 11.31 -19.24 -11.44
CA MET A 153 12.51 -18.85 -12.20
C MET A 153 12.52 -19.56 -13.54
N ASN A 154 12.71 -18.80 -14.60
CA ASN A 154 13.08 -19.36 -15.87
C ASN A 154 14.55 -19.79 -15.79
N ASN A 155 14.87 -20.94 -16.38
CA ASN A 155 16.24 -21.42 -16.50
C ASN A 155 17.08 -20.58 -17.49
N GLN A 156 16.54 -19.49 -18.02
CA GLN A 156 17.29 -18.56 -18.86
C GLN A 156 18.30 -17.80 -18.03
N LYS A 157 19.55 -17.89 -18.48
CA LYS A 157 20.66 -17.12 -17.95
C LYS A 157 20.97 -15.98 -18.90
N ILE A 158 21.23 -14.82 -18.35
CA ILE A 158 21.86 -13.73 -19.11
C ILE A 158 23.27 -13.48 -18.57
N SER A 159 24.17 -13.13 -19.47
CA SER A 159 25.51 -12.69 -19.11
C SER A 159 25.65 -11.23 -19.55
N TYR A 160 26.10 -10.39 -18.65
CA TYR A 160 26.30 -8.97 -18.88
C TYR A 160 27.55 -8.47 -18.15
N LYS A 161 28.04 -7.29 -18.51
CA LYS A 161 29.10 -6.62 -17.77
C LYS A 161 28.47 -5.70 -16.72
N ASN A 162 28.89 -5.87 -15.47
CA ASN A 162 28.51 -4.94 -14.41
C ASN A 162 29.29 -3.62 -14.51
N LYS A 163 29.00 -2.65 -13.65
CA LYS A 163 29.69 -1.35 -13.61
C LYS A 163 31.20 -1.45 -13.36
N ALA A 164 31.68 -2.56 -12.80
CA ALA A 164 33.10 -2.85 -12.62
C ALA A 164 33.77 -3.49 -13.84
N GLY A 165 33.01 -3.73 -14.93
CA GLY A 165 33.50 -4.37 -16.14
C GLY A 165 33.59 -5.90 -16.05
N GLU A 166 33.14 -6.52 -14.98
CA GLU A 166 33.14 -7.97 -14.77
C GLU A 166 31.97 -8.64 -15.49
N THR A 167 32.20 -9.80 -16.08
CA THR A 167 31.12 -10.58 -16.66
C THR A 167 30.38 -11.35 -15.57
N VAL A 168 29.12 -10.98 -15.36
CA VAL A 168 28.22 -11.60 -14.39
C VAL A 168 27.15 -12.38 -15.15
N THR A 169 26.90 -13.63 -14.72
CA THR A 169 25.84 -14.48 -15.28
C THR A 169 24.77 -14.69 -14.22
N ARG A 170 23.53 -14.37 -14.57
CA ARG A 170 22.39 -14.44 -13.65
C ARG A 170 21.18 -15.13 -14.29
N TYR A 171 20.30 -15.66 -13.46
CA TYR A 171 19.01 -16.17 -13.90
C TYR A 171 17.99 -15.03 -13.96
N LEU A 172 17.17 -15.01 -15.01
CA LEU A 172 16.08 -14.05 -15.15
C LEU A 172 14.83 -14.51 -14.40
N GLN A 173 14.33 -13.66 -13.55
CA GLN A 173 12.99 -13.83 -12.99
C GLN A 173 11.95 -13.42 -14.04
N GLN A 174 10.98 -14.29 -14.28
CA GLN A 174 9.85 -13.96 -15.15
C GLN A 174 8.71 -13.37 -14.35
N THR A 175 8.15 -12.29 -14.86
CA THR A 175 6.86 -11.77 -14.44
C THR A 175 5.76 -12.32 -15.33
N GLN A 176 4.60 -12.52 -14.75
CA GLN A 176 3.40 -12.92 -15.48
C GLN A 176 2.41 -11.78 -15.44
N SER A 177 2.15 -11.15 -16.61
CA SER A 177 1.10 -10.15 -16.73
C SER A 177 -0.26 -10.74 -16.38
N MET A 178 -1.05 -9.99 -15.63
CA MET A 178 -2.42 -10.37 -15.29
C MET A 178 -3.45 -9.88 -16.31
N PHE A 179 -3.02 -9.12 -17.31
CA PHE A 179 -3.90 -8.43 -18.25
C PHE A 179 -4.01 -9.09 -19.63
N LYS A 180 -3.09 -9.97 -19.99
CA LYS A 180 -3.05 -10.55 -21.34
C LYS A 180 -3.30 -12.06 -21.31
N THR A 181 -4.12 -12.52 -22.27
CA THR A 181 -4.32 -13.94 -22.52
C THR A 181 -3.98 -14.25 -23.98
N PRO A 182 -3.06 -15.20 -24.30
CA PRO A 182 -2.29 -15.98 -23.31
C PRO A 182 -1.33 -15.10 -22.52
N TRP A 183 -0.98 -15.54 -21.32
CA TRP A 183 -0.09 -14.82 -20.42
C TRP A 183 1.20 -14.42 -21.12
N VAL A 184 1.43 -13.12 -21.23
CA VAL A 184 2.69 -12.59 -21.77
C VAL A 184 3.71 -12.58 -20.64
N TYR A 185 4.82 -13.26 -20.87
CA TYR A 185 5.94 -13.23 -19.96
C TYR A 185 6.78 -12.00 -20.27
N ASN A 186 6.92 -11.14 -19.31
CA ASN A 186 7.83 -10.05 -19.40
C ASN A 186 9.14 -10.44 -18.72
N ASN A 187 10.20 -10.59 -19.51
CA ASN A 187 11.54 -10.93 -19.01
C ASN A 187 12.28 -9.68 -18.50
N ASN A 188 11.63 -8.53 -18.57
CA ASN A 188 12.25 -7.24 -18.31
C ASN A 188 12.12 -6.91 -16.83
N PHE A 189 13.03 -7.46 -16.03
CA PHE A 189 13.21 -7.02 -14.67
C PHE A 189 14.17 -5.83 -14.62
N ALA A 190 13.90 -4.87 -13.75
CA ALA A 190 14.86 -3.82 -13.46
C ALA A 190 16.20 -4.46 -13.09
N MET A 191 17.18 -4.24 -13.91
CA MET A 191 18.56 -4.61 -13.64
C MET A 191 19.34 -3.32 -13.40
N PRO A 192 19.39 -2.83 -12.15
CA PRO A 192 19.94 -1.51 -11.85
C PRO A 192 21.45 -1.40 -12.17
N ASP A 193 22.11 -2.51 -12.45
CA ASP A 193 23.55 -2.55 -12.70
C ASP A 193 23.91 -2.72 -14.19
N ILE A 194 22.94 -2.73 -15.09
CA ILE A 194 23.21 -2.86 -16.53
C ILE A 194 23.14 -1.47 -17.17
N GLU A 195 24.30 -0.97 -17.56
CA GLU A 195 24.41 0.27 -18.31
C GLU A 195 23.65 0.17 -19.65
N GLY A 196 22.71 1.08 -19.92
CA GLY A 196 21.89 1.09 -21.13
C GLY A 196 20.63 0.21 -21.09
N LEU A 197 20.37 -0.55 -20.03
CA LEU A 197 19.09 -1.17 -19.75
C LEU A 197 18.34 -0.32 -18.73
N ASP A 198 17.78 0.75 -19.21
CA ASP A 198 16.88 1.62 -18.43
C ASP A 198 15.50 0.94 -18.30
N GLN A 199 15.52 -0.26 -17.71
CA GLN A 199 14.33 -1.06 -17.49
C GLN A 199 13.94 -0.98 -16.02
N THR A 200 13.27 0.10 -15.73
CA THR A 200 12.54 0.24 -14.48
C THR A 200 11.37 -0.76 -14.44
N ILE A 201 10.89 -1.07 -13.26
CA ILE A 201 9.65 -1.85 -13.05
C ILE A 201 8.49 -1.23 -13.85
N GLU A 202 8.53 0.07 -14.12
CA GLU A 202 7.63 0.79 -15.00
C GLU A 202 7.60 0.22 -16.42
N ASN A 203 8.72 -0.29 -16.94
CA ASN A 203 8.79 -0.88 -18.28
C ASN A 203 8.29 -2.34 -18.32
N ALA A 204 8.19 -3.01 -17.19
CA ALA A 204 7.52 -4.32 -17.10
C ALA A 204 5.99 -4.20 -17.26
N PHE A 205 5.50 -2.99 -17.23
CA PHE A 205 4.12 -2.62 -17.25
C PHE A 205 3.90 -1.57 -18.34
N ASP A 206 3.28 -1.97 -19.46
CA ASP A 206 2.86 -1.02 -20.48
C ASP A 206 1.66 -0.22 -19.95
N PRO A 207 1.78 1.12 -19.80
CA PRO A 207 0.64 1.95 -19.42
C PRO A 207 -0.58 1.79 -20.35
N ALA A 208 -0.35 1.39 -21.61
CA ALA A 208 -1.43 1.05 -22.53
C ALA A 208 -2.19 -0.23 -22.14
N ASP A 209 -1.58 -1.11 -21.33
CA ASP A 209 -2.25 -2.27 -20.75
C ASP A 209 -3.18 -1.90 -19.58
N LEU A 210 -3.09 -0.67 -19.08
CA LEU A 210 -4.00 -0.07 -18.11
C LEU A 210 -5.25 0.53 -18.76
N VAL A 211 -5.68 0.02 -19.88
CA VAL A 211 -7.00 0.37 -20.37
C VAL A 211 -8.01 0.06 -19.27
N TYR A 212 -8.80 1.07 -18.92
CA TYR A 212 -9.88 0.92 -17.95
C TYR A 212 -10.88 -0.12 -18.46
N ASP A 213 -10.61 -1.35 -18.14
CA ASP A 213 -11.58 -2.44 -18.24
C ASP A 213 -11.80 -2.97 -16.82
N PRO A 214 -12.88 -2.58 -16.13
CA PRO A 214 -13.16 -3.05 -14.78
C PRO A 214 -13.21 -4.57 -14.70
N THR A 215 -13.53 -5.26 -15.80
CA THR A 215 -13.59 -6.73 -15.84
C THR A 215 -12.20 -7.37 -15.77
N VAL A 216 -11.17 -6.66 -16.22
CA VAL A 216 -9.76 -7.08 -16.16
C VAL A 216 -9.14 -6.67 -14.83
N MET A 217 -9.53 -5.52 -14.32
CA MET A 217 -8.88 -4.86 -13.21
C MET A 217 -9.18 -5.47 -11.84
N CYS A 218 -10.27 -6.20 -11.72
CA CYS A 218 -10.74 -6.78 -10.46
C CYS A 218 -10.11 -8.08 -10.09
N ALA A 219 -9.44 -8.73 -11.01
CA ALA A 219 -8.85 -10.00 -10.71
C ALA A 219 -7.67 -9.78 -9.78
N VAL A 220 -7.80 -10.34 -8.59
CA VAL A 220 -6.75 -10.65 -7.62
C VAL A 220 -5.42 -9.94 -7.88
N ARG A 221 -5.28 -8.70 -7.42
CA ARG A 221 -4.03 -7.97 -7.43
C ARG A 221 -3.40 -8.06 -6.06
N ASN A 222 -2.24 -8.68 -6.00
CA ASN A 222 -1.51 -8.79 -4.75
C ASN A 222 -1.01 -7.41 -4.28
N ALA A 223 -0.78 -7.31 -2.97
CA ALA A 223 -0.23 -6.13 -2.36
C ALA A 223 1.25 -5.96 -2.74
N GLY A 224 1.54 -5.14 -3.74
CA GLY A 224 2.90 -4.93 -4.24
C GLY A 224 3.79 -4.11 -3.31
N LYS A 225 3.22 -3.40 -2.33
CA LYS A 225 3.97 -2.57 -1.38
C LYS A 225 5.06 -3.35 -0.65
N TRP A 226 4.81 -4.61 -0.34
CA TRP A 226 5.70 -5.49 0.43
C TRP A 226 6.29 -6.61 -0.44
N ARG A 227 6.84 -6.27 -1.59
CA ARG A 227 7.41 -7.23 -2.53
C ARG A 227 8.75 -7.77 -2.04
N ARG A 228 9.03 -9.02 -2.35
CA ARG A 228 10.25 -9.73 -1.92
C ARG A 228 11.25 -9.87 -3.07
N GLU A 229 11.54 -8.79 -3.75
CA GLU A 229 12.53 -8.79 -4.82
C GLU A 229 13.95 -8.82 -4.23
N THR A 230 14.78 -9.73 -4.70
CA THR A 230 16.14 -9.89 -4.17
C THR A 230 17.05 -8.69 -4.46
N VAL A 231 16.67 -7.89 -5.45
CA VAL A 231 17.35 -6.61 -5.72
C VAL A 231 17.19 -5.65 -4.53
N TYR A 232 16.13 -5.80 -3.76
CA TYR A 232 15.87 -5.01 -2.56
C TYR A 232 16.17 -5.80 -1.29
N GLU A 233 15.70 -7.03 -1.16
CA GLU A 233 15.84 -7.86 0.04
C GLU A 233 17.20 -8.60 0.03
N LYS A 234 18.16 -8.11 0.79
CA LYS A 234 19.58 -8.53 0.72
C LYS A 234 19.92 -9.92 1.22
N GLN A 235 19.13 -10.57 2.04
CA GLN A 235 19.72 -11.64 2.88
C GLN A 235 18.93 -12.92 3.05
N MET A 236 17.74 -13.04 2.50
CA MET A 236 16.95 -14.20 2.86
C MET A 236 17.18 -15.38 1.96
N SER A 237 17.34 -16.55 2.55
CA SER A 237 17.24 -17.79 1.81
C SER A 237 15.86 -17.84 1.12
N ALA A 238 15.78 -18.05 -0.20
CA ALA A 238 14.54 -18.10 -0.97
C ALA A 238 13.51 -19.11 -0.46
N LYS A 239 13.92 -20.00 0.44
CA LYS A 239 13.04 -20.95 1.13
C LYS A 239 12.43 -20.34 2.39
N SER A 240 12.86 -19.15 2.80
CA SER A 240 12.34 -18.53 4.02
C SER A 240 10.96 -17.96 3.82
N LEU A 241 10.06 -18.37 4.68
CA LEU A 241 8.79 -17.70 4.90
C LEU A 241 8.93 -16.47 5.81
N TYR A 242 10.08 -16.31 6.44
CA TYR A 242 10.38 -15.22 7.36
C TYR A 242 11.15 -14.11 6.65
N THR A 243 10.94 -12.90 7.10
CA THR A 243 11.53 -11.69 6.51
C THR A 243 12.03 -10.74 7.57
N THR A 244 13.00 -9.91 7.19
CA THR A 244 13.46 -8.75 7.95
C THR A 244 12.67 -7.48 7.60
N ILE A 245 11.67 -7.57 6.74
CA ILE A 245 10.94 -6.40 6.25
C ILE A 245 10.24 -5.72 7.40
N ASN A 246 10.64 -4.49 7.70
CA ASN A 246 10.05 -3.66 8.74
C ASN A 246 8.64 -3.22 8.38
N PHE A 247 7.84 -2.93 9.39
CA PHE A 247 6.46 -2.49 9.19
C PHE A 247 6.26 -1.09 9.80
N PRO A 248 5.81 -0.09 9.03
CA PRO A 248 5.62 1.26 9.54
C PRO A 248 4.43 1.31 10.50
N ILE A 249 4.68 1.85 11.67
CA ILE A 249 3.65 2.20 12.66
C ILE A 249 3.23 3.64 12.47
N LEU A 250 4.18 4.51 12.13
CA LEU A 250 3.93 5.92 11.87
C LEU A 250 4.89 6.45 10.80
N ARG A 251 4.33 7.15 9.82
CA ARG A 251 5.08 7.87 8.78
C ARG A 251 4.67 9.34 8.72
N TYR A 252 5.57 10.19 8.26
CA TYR A 252 5.29 11.62 8.14
C TYR A 252 4.09 11.95 7.23
N ALA A 253 3.89 11.18 6.14
CA ALA A 253 2.68 11.29 5.33
C ALA A 253 1.39 11.08 6.14
N ASP A 254 1.38 10.15 7.12
CA ASP A 254 0.22 9.97 8.01
C ASP A 254 0.03 11.19 8.94
N VAL A 255 1.12 11.79 9.41
CA VAL A 255 1.06 13.02 10.23
C VAL A 255 0.43 14.18 9.45
N LEU A 256 0.84 14.38 8.20
CA LEU A 256 0.26 15.39 7.30
C LEU A 256 -1.25 15.17 7.11
N LEU A 257 -1.64 13.91 6.88
CA LEU A 257 -3.05 13.54 6.71
C LEU A 257 -3.85 13.63 8.02
N MET A 258 -3.22 13.33 9.16
CA MET A 258 -3.83 13.53 10.48
C MET A 258 -4.06 15.01 10.76
N TYR A 259 -3.12 15.89 10.42
CA TYR A 259 -3.28 17.32 10.56
C TYR A 259 -4.44 17.82 9.69
N ALA A 260 -4.41 17.48 8.40
CA ALA A 260 -5.42 17.91 7.43
C ALA A 260 -6.83 17.48 7.85
N GLU A 261 -6.99 16.26 8.35
CA GLU A 261 -8.27 15.81 8.88
C GLU A 261 -8.66 16.58 10.14
N ALA A 262 -7.77 16.63 11.11
CA ALA A 262 -8.08 17.17 12.43
C ALA A 262 -8.45 18.67 12.39
N ILE A 263 -7.74 19.47 11.60
CA ILE A 263 -8.03 20.91 11.49
C ILE A 263 -9.33 21.15 10.74
N ASN A 264 -9.61 20.38 9.69
CA ASN A 264 -10.87 20.48 8.97
C ASN A 264 -12.07 20.11 9.84
N GLU A 265 -11.97 19.08 10.68
CA GLU A 265 -13.04 18.69 11.59
C GLU A 265 -13.20 19.68 12.76
N TYR A 266 -12.10 20.27 13.23
CA TYR A 266 -12.12 21.26 14.31
C TYR A 266 -12.69 22.59 13.88
N ALA A 267 -12.19 23.14 12.78
CA ALA A 267 -12.52 24.48 12.30
C ALA A 267 -13.73 24.50 11.34
N GLU A 268 -14.24 23.33 10.93
CA GLU A 268 -15.24 23.18 9.88
C GLU A 268 -14.81 23.82 8.54
N ALA A 269 -13.50 23.92 8.35
CA ALA A 269 -12.85 24.41 7.13
C ALA A 269 -11.37 24.01 7.13
N PRO A 270 -10.78 23.69 5.97
CA PRO A 270 -9.34 23.48 5.87
C PRO A 270 -8.59 24.82 5.91
N ASP A 271 -7.49 24.88 6.65
CA ASP A 271 -6.53 25.96 6.55
C ASP A 271 -5.54 25.78 5.40
N ASP A 272 -4.67 26.74 5.18
CA ASP A 272 -3.73 26.70 4.06
C ASP A 272 -2.66 25.62 4.25
N GLN A 273 -2.26 25.32 5.47
CA GLN A 273 -1.31 24.25 5.76
C GLN A 273 -1.92 22.86 5.49
N ALA A 274 -3.20 22.66 5.81
CA ALA A 274 -3.91 21.42 5.49
C ALA A 274 -4.04 21.21 3.97
N LYS A 275 -4.34 22.29 3.24
CA LYS A 275 -4.40 22.25 1.77
C LYS A 275 -3.03 21.92 1.17
N GLU A 276 -1.96 22.51 1.69
CA GLU A 276 -0.60 22.24 1.21
C GLU A 276 -0.17 20.80 1.50
N ALA A 277 -0.46 20.27 2.69
CA ALA A 277 -0.18 18.88 3.03
C ALA A 277 -0.80 17.89 2.00
N ILE A 278 -2.02 18.16 1.57
CA ILE A 278 -2.65 17.34 0.50
C ILE A 278 -1.96 17.54 -0.85
N ARG A 279 -1.58 18.76 -1.21
CA ARG A 279 -0.87 19.02 -2.48
C ARG A 279 0.47 18.32 -2.53
N GLU A 280 1.25 18.36 -1.47
CA GLU A 280 2.56 17.69 -1.39
C GLU A 280 2.47 16.19 -1.58
N ILE A 281 1.56 15.52 -0.86
CA ILE A 281 1.33 14.07 -0.99
C ILE A 281 0.91 13.72 -2.42
N ARG A 282 -0.01 14.48 -3.01
CA ARG A 282 -0.51 14.24 -4.37
C ARG A 282 0.55 14.56 -5.43
N LYS A 283 1.36 15.60 -5.24
CA LYS A 283 2.50 15.93 -6.11
C LYS A 283 3.50 14.78 -6.16
N ARG A 284 3.86 14.20 -5.02
CA ARG A 284 4.73 13.01 -4.97
C ARG A 284 4.13 11.82 -5.73
N ALA A 285 2.83 11.62 -5.62
CA ALA A 285 2.11 10.58 -6.35
C ALA A 285 2.01 10.83 -7.87
N GLY A 286 2.49 11.98 -8.35
CA GLY A 286 2.44 12.37 -9.76
C GLY A 286 1.05 12.78 -10.25
N VAL A 287 0.13 13.12 -9.33
CA VAL A 287 -1.24 13.52 -9.66
C VAL A 287 -1.51 14.97 -9.25
N LYS A 288 -2.31 15.67 -10.05
CA LYS A 288 -2.74 17.02 -9.72
C LYS A 288 -3.78 17.02 -8.61
N THR A 289 -3.80 18.09 -7.83
CA THR A 289 -4.87 18.33 -6.87
C THR A 289 -6.01 19.07 -7.56
N ASN A 290 -7.22 18.57 -7.38
CA ASN A 290 -8.41 19.30 -7.81
C ASN A 290 -8.69 20.41 -6.79
N GLU A 291 -8.34 21.64 -7.14
CA GLU A 291 -8.44 22.81 -6.27
C GLU A 291 -9.89 23.09 -5.82
N SER A 292 -10.90 22.69 -6.61
CA SER A 292 -12.30 22.87 -6.24
C SER A 292 -12.70 22.09 -4.99
N LEU A 293 -11.94 21.04 -4.64
CA LEU A 293 -12.19 20.21 -3.45
C LEU A 293 -11.55 20.78 -2.18
N LEU A 294 -10.73 21.82 -2.31
CA LEU A 294 -9.98 22.40 -1.18
C LEU A 294 -10.73 23.51 -0.43
N GLY A 295 -11.84 24.00 -0.97
CA GLY A 295 -12.53 25.19 -0.41
C GLY A 295 -13.66 24.88 0.56
N ASP A 296 -14.23 23.70 0.49
CA ASP A 296 -15.42 23.30 1.26
C ASP A 296 -15.10 22.20 2.27
N TYR A 297 -15.65 22.34 3.49
CA TYR A 297 -15.46 21.40 4.58
C TYR A 297 -15.73 19.93 4.19
N ARG A 298 -16.85 19.67 3.49
CA ARG A 298 -17.26 18.30 3.16
C ARG A 298 -16.41 17.74 2.04
N SER A 299 -16.20 18.51 0.99
CA SER A 299 -15.36 18.10 -0.15
C SER A 299 -13.93 17.81 0.29
N PHE A 300 -13.39 18.67 1.16
CA PHE A 300 -12.05 18.45 1.71
C PHE A 300 -11.98 17.24 2.63
N ARG A 301 -13.00 17.01 3.47
CA ARG A 301 -13.09 15.78 4.29
C ARG A 301 -13.02 14.52 3.43
N ASP A 302 -13.80 14.47 2.36
CA ASP A 302 -13.84 13.30 1.48
C ASP A 302 -12.51 13.13 0.75
N LEU A 303 -11.90 14.22 0.30
CA LEU A 303 -10.57 14.22 -0.31
C LEU A 303 -9.52 13.64 0.65
N VAL A 304 -9.45 14.11 1.89
CA VAL A 304 -8.51 13.59 2.91
C VAL A 304 -8.75 12.11 3.20
N ARG A 305 -9.99 11.69 3.36
CA ARG A 305 -10.36 10.29 3.60
C ARG A 305 -9.98 9.37 2.45
N ASN A 306 -10.13 9.85 1.22
CA ASN A 306 -9.72 9.14 0.02
C ASN A 306 -8.19 9.09 -0.07
N GLU A 307 -7.51 10.20 0.21
CA GLU A 307 -6.06 10.29 0.16
C GLU A 307 -5.40 9.39 1.20
N ARG A 308 -5.95 9.28 2.41
CA ARG A 308 -5.53 8.29 3.41
C ARG A 308 -5.66 6.86 2.87
N GLY A 309 -6.73 6.57 2.14
CA GLY A 309 -6.93 5.25 1.52
C GLY A 309 -5.87 4.91 0.46
N ARG A 310 -5.43 5.92 -0.32
CA ARG A 310 -4.40 5.77 -1.36
C ARG A 310 -3.00 5.67 -0.75
N GLU A 311 -2.67 6.60 0.12
CA GLU A 311 -1.33 6.75 0.68
C GLU A 311 -0.96 5.60 1.62
N LEU A 312 -1.88 5.25 2.50
CA LEU A 312 -1.67 4.30 3.60
C LEU A 312 -2.21 2.88 3.29
N ALA A 313 -2.46 2.58 2.01
CA ALA A 313 -2.90 1.25 1.60
C ALA A 313 -1.91 0.18 2.05
N PHE A 314 -2.42 -0.94 2.59
CA PHE A 314 -1.65 -2.07 3.12
C PHE A 314 -0.77 -1.78 4.34
N GLU A 315 -1.02 -0.67 5.04
CA GLU A 315 -0.35 -0.34 6.31
C GLU A 315 -1.24 -0.59 7.54
N GLY A 316 -2.32 -1.32 7.37
CA GLY A 316 -3.19 -1.74 8.47
C GLY A 316 -4.16 -0.68 9.02
N LEU A 317 -4.15 0.54 8.48
CA LEU A 317 -4.86 1.69 9.05
C LEU A 317 -6.32 1.82 8.57
N ARG A 318 -6.65 1.38 7.35
CA ARG A 318 -7.95 1.65 6.71
C ARG A 318 -9.16 1.17 7.53
N LYS A 319 -9.11 -0.03 8.12
CA LYS A 319 -10.18 -0.54 8.96
C LYS A 319 -10.47 0.40 10.12
N TRP A 320 -9.43 0.85 10.78
CA TRP A 320 -9.53 1.73 11.95
C TRP A 320 -10.03 3.12 11.59
N ASP A 321 -9.61 3.65 10.45
CA ASP A 321 -10.12 4.90 9.89
C ASP A 321 -11.64 4.80 9.65
N LEU A 322 -12.10 3.75 8.96
CA LEU A 322 -13.52 3.54 8.69
C LEU A 322 -14.34 3.36 9.99
N ILE A 323 -13.76 2.72 10.99
CA ILE A 323 -14.39 2.54 12.30
C ILE A 323 -14.55 3.91 12.99
N ARG A 324 -13.47 4.68 13.12
CA ARG A 324 -13.53 5.98 13.79
C ARG A 324 -14.39 7.03 13.06
N TRP A 325 -14.53 6.89 11.74
CA TRP A 325 -15.46 7.72 10.95
C TRP A 325 -16.92 7.24 11.02
N GLY A 326 -17.20 6.14 11.71
CA GLY A 326 -18.54 5.56 11.81
C GLY A 326 -19.08 4.93 10.53
N THR A 327 -18.23 4.74 9.50
CA THR A 327 -18.65 4.31 8.16
C THR A 327 -18.25 2.85 7.83
N PHE A 328 -17.68 2.12 8.77
CA PHE A 328 -17.09 0.81 8.51
C PHE A 328 -18.09 -0.18 7.90
N VAL A 329 -19.25 -0.37 8.53
CA VAL A 329 -20.25 -1.34 8.06
C VAL A 329 -20.80 -0.96 6.69
N GLU A 330 -21.15 0.31 6.51
CA GLU A 330 -21.66 0.84 5.24
C GLU A 330 -20.63 0.65 4.10
N LYS A 331 -19.37 1.06 4.33
CA LYS A 331 -18.32 0.95 3.32
C LYS A 331 -17.98 -0.50 2.97
N MET A 332 -18.06 -1.41 3.94
CA MET A 332 -17.88 -2.84 3.68
C MET A 332 -19.03 -3.39 2.82
N HIS A 333 -20.29 -3.08 3.12
CA HIS A 333 -21.41 -3.50 2.31
C HIS A 333 -21.34 -2.92 0.89
N ASN A 334 -21.01 -1.63 0.77
CA ASN A 334 -20.83 -0.99 -0.54
C ASN A 334 -19.70 -1.63 -1.34
N ALA A 335 -18.59 -1.99 -0.71
CA ALA A 335 -17.52 -2.72 -1.37
C ALA A 335 -17.96 -4.11 -1.85
N GLY A 336 -18.88 -4.76 -1.13
CA GLY A 336 -19.47 -6.04 -1.51
C GLY A 336 -20.37 -5.95 -2.74
N THR A 337 -21.16 -4.89 -2.84
CA THR A 337 -22.07 -4.66 -3.98
C THR A 337 -21.37 -4.05 -5.21
N ASN A 338 -20.32 -3.28 -4.99
CA ASN A 338 -19.52 -2.64 -6.04
C ASN A 338 -18.39 -3.57 -6.52
N GLN A 339 -18.73 -4.82 -6.83
CA GLN A 339 -17.79 -5.75 -7.45
C GLN A 339 -18.16 -5.90 -8.92
N PRO A 340 -17.20 -6.01 -9.83
CA PRO A 340 -17.49 -6.27 -11.21
C PRO A 340 -18.15 -7.63 -11.36
N THR A 341 -19.24 -7.63 -12.12
CA THR A 341 -20.07 -8.82 -12.34
C THR A 341 -19.48 -9.77 -13.37
N GLU A 342 -18.57 -9.27 -14.21
CA GLU A 342 -17.92 -10.06 -15.25
C GLU A 342 -16.41 -10.00 -15.11
N ASN A 343 -15.78 -11.16 -15.13
CA ASN A 343 -14.34 -11.28 -15.17
C ASN A 343 -13.93 -12.15 -16.38
N LYS A 344 -13.51 -11.51 -17.46
CA LYS A 344 -13.08 -12.19 -18.69
C LYS A 344 -11.89 -13.13 -18.50
N TYR A 345 -11.13 -12.96 -17.43
CA TYR A 345 -9.83 -13.60 -17.27
C TYR A 345 -9.72 -14.52 -16.07
N ARG A 346 -10.71 -14.55 -15.17
CA ARG A 346 -10.71 -15.45 -14.01
C ARG A 346 -12.11 -15.90 -13.60
N ASN A 347 -12.13 -17.07 -12.98
CA ASN A 347 -13.34 -17.70 -12.47
C ASN A 347 -14.08 -16.78 -11.49
N VAL A 348 -15.31 -16.47 -11.78
CA VAL A 348 -16.22 -15.57 -11.03
C VAL A 348 -16.35 -15.91 -9.54
N SER A 349 -15.92 -17.13 -9.14
CA SER A 349 -16.03 -17.61 -7.76
C SER A 349 -15.34 -16.71 -6.72
N TYR A 350 -14.22 -16.06 -7.06
CA TYR A 350 -13.50 -15.20 -6.11
C TYR A 350 -14.25 -13.92 -5.77
N THR A 351 -14.92 -13.31 -6.75
CA THR A 351 -15.72 -12.11 -6.51
C THR A 351 -16.94 -12.43 -5.65
N ASN A 352 -17.54 -13.60 -5.83
CA ASN A 352 -18.66 -14.05 -5.03
C ASN A 352 -18.29 -14.29 -3.56
N TYR A 353 -17.14 -14.89 -3.28
CA TYR A 353 -16.66 -15.06 -1.91
C TYR A 353 -16.37 -13.71 -1.23
N ALA A 354 -15.72 -12.80 -1.92
CA ALA A 354 -15.46 -11.47 -1.38
C ALA A 354 -16.77 -10.73 -1.09
N SER A 355 -17.72 -10.74 -2.02
CA SER A 355 -19.03 -10.10 -1.86
C SER A 355 -19.80 -10.67 -0.66
N ALA A 356 -19.81 -11.99 -0.49
CA ALA A 356 -20.46 -12.64 0.64
C ALA A 356 -19.81 -12.26 1.98
N ASN A 357 -18.48 -12.20 2.02
CA ASN A 357 -17.76 -11.79 3.23
C ASN A 357 -18.03 -10.33 3.60
N TYR A 358 -18.07 -9.43 2.63
CA TYR A 358 -18.40 -8.03 2.85
C TYR A 358 -19.85 -7.85 3.36
N ALA A 359 -20.81 -8.61 2.81
CA ALA A 359 -22.21 -8.57 3.23
C ALA A 359 -22.42 -9.06 4.67
N ASN A 360 -21.53 -9.94 5.17
CA ASN A 360 -21.61 -10.47 6.53
C ASN A 360 -21.08 -9.52 7.61
N VAL A 361 -20.50 -8.38 7.23
CA VAL A 361 -20.00 -7.39 8.19
C VAL A 361 -21.18 -6.71 8.91
N THR A 362 -21.11 -6.68 10.23
CA THR A 362 -22.12 -6.05 11.10
C THR A 362 -21.46 -5.17 12.15
N ALA A 363 -22.25 -4.47 12.94
CA ALA A 363 -21.75 -3.60 14.00
C ALA A 363 -20.84 -4.31 15.02
N ARG A 364 -21.02 -5.62 15.26
CA ARG A 364 -20.15 -6.39 16.15
C ARG A 364 -18.69 -6.43 15.70
N HIS A 365 -18.41 -6.27 14.41
CA HIS A 365 -17.07 -6.32 13.84
C HIS A 365 -16.27 -5.01 14.00
N ILE A 366 -16.90 -3.98 14.57
CA ILE A 366 -16.26 -2.74 15.00
C ILE A 366 -15.30 -3.04 16.16
N TYR A 367 -15.67 -3.98 17.02
CA TYR A 367 -14.88 -4.36 18.18
C TYR A 367 -14.07 -5.64 17.91
N LEU A 368 -12.90 -5.73 18.54
CA LEU A 368 -12.16 -6.98 18.60
C LEU A 368 -12.80 -7.89 19.69
N PRO A 369 -12.93 -9.18 19.42
CA PRO A 369 -13.42 -10.11 20.46
C PRO A 369 -12.39 -10.22 21.58
N ILE A 370 -12.88 -10.35 22.82
CA ILE A 370 -12.03 -10.68 23.95
C ILE A 370 -11.51 -12.11 23.73
N PRO A 371 -10.19 -12.36 23.81
CA PRO A 371 -9.66 -13.70 23.65
C PRO A 371 -10.26 -14.69 24.62
N THR A 372 -10.58 -15.89 24.17
CA THR A 372 -11.21 -16.92 25.00
C THR A 372 -10.38 -17.26 26.24
N LYS A 373 -9.05 -17.17 26.14
CA LYS A 373 -8.15 -17.38 27.28
C LYS A 373 -8.38 -16.35 28.39
N GLU A 374 -8.60 -15.11 28.04
CA GLU A 374 -8.89 -14.04 29.02
C GLU A 374 -10.24 -14.25 29.71
N LEU A 375 -11.24 -14.76 28.96
CA LEU A 375 -12.54 -15.08 29.54
C LEU A 375 -12.49 -16.30 30.46
N ALA A 376 -11.49 -17.16 30.32
CA ALA A 376 -11.34 -18.36 31.15
C ALA A 376 -10.57 -18.10 32.45
N VAL A 377 -9.86 -16.99 32.59
CA VAL A 377 -9.08 -16.64 33.80
C VAL A 377 -9.69 -15.50 34.61
N ASN A 378 -10.76 -14.88 34.12
CA ASN A 378 -11.58 -13.88 34.81
C ASN A 378 -12.99 -14.46 35.09
#